data_69041d8deeb43974e1c8577a8a9aabbf
#
_entry.id   69041d8deeb43974e1c8577a8a9aabbf
#
_cell.length_a   1.000
_cell.length_b   1.000
_cell.length_c   1.000
_cell.angle_alpha   90.00
_cell.angle_beta   90.00
_cell.angle_gamma   90.00
#
_symmetry.space_group_name_H-M   'P 1'
#
loop_
_entity.id
_entity.type
_entity.pdbx_description
1 polymer ?
#
loop_
_entity_poly.entity_id
_entity_poly.type
_entity_poly.pdbx_seq_one_letter_code
_entity_poly.pdbx_strand_id
1 'polypeptide(L)'
;MIDVMSRLDEVKVKTADALRTAEADPGASVVLVAVVREFDKKADKSNANSATESAARDSVIELEQAGDSAKAAVEADMGASEATRQAVQDAHLAICILKTEV
;
A
#
# COMPACT_ATOMS: atom_id res chain seq x y z
N MET A 1 -23.24 4.94 -1.24
CA MET A 1 -22.43 4.30 -0.17
C MET A 1 -21.31 3.50 -0.79
N ILE A 2 -20.08 3.65 -0.32
CA ILE A 2 -18.97 2.86 -0.83
C ILE A 2 -18.95 1.49 -0.19
N ASP A 3 -18.43 0.52 -0.93
CA ASP A 3 -18.14 -0.81 -0.41
C ASP A 3 -16.68 -0.83 0.03
N VAL A 4 -16.45 -0.67 1.34
CA VAL A 4 -15.10 -0.61 1.92
C VAL A 4 -14.32 -1.90 1.62
N MET A 5 -14.99 -3.05 1.65
CA MET A 5 -14.32 -4.33 1.37
C MET A 5 -13.81 -4.39 -0.08
N SER A 6 -14.62 -3.96 -1.04
CA SER A 6 -14.18 -3.90 -2.43
C SER A 6 -13.02 -2.92 -2.62
N ARG A 7 -13.05 -1.80 -1.93
CA ARG A 7 -11.95 -0.81 -1.99
C ARG A 7 -10.68 -1.36 -1.36
N LEU A 8 -10.81 -2.09 -0.25
CA LEU A 8 -9.66 -2.73 0.39
C LEU A 8 -9.07 -3.83 -0.50
N ASP A 9 -9.92 -4.56 -1.24
CA ASP A 9 -9.46 -5.54 -2.22
C ASP A 9 -8.63 -4.87 -3.33
N GLU A 10 -9.07 -3.71 -3.81
CA GLU A 10 -8.32 -2.94 -4.81
C GLU A 10 -6.97 -2.49 -4.27
N VAL A 11 -6.93 -2.01 -3.03
CA VAL A 11 -5.67 -1.61 -2.39
C VAL A 11 -4.76 -2.83 -2.28
N LYS A 12 -5.28 -3.98 -1.87
CA LYS A 12 -4.50 -5.21 -1.74
C LYS A 12 -3.88 -5.63 -3.08
N VAL A 13 -4.64 -5.54 -4.16
CA VAL A 13 -4.11 -5.86 -5.50
C VAL A 13 -2.95 -4.93 -5.84
N LYS A 14 -3.09 -3.64 -5.55
CA LYS A 14 -2.06 -2.65 -5.85
C LYS A 14 -0.82 -2.80 -4.97
N THR A 15 -0.98 -3.11 -3.68
CA THR A 15 0.16 -3.34 -2.80
C THR A 15 0.91 -4.62 -3.17
N ALA A 16 0.19 -5.67 -3.55
CA ALA A 16 0.81 -6.92 -4.01
C ALA A 16 1.61 -6.68 -5.29
N ASP A 17 1.07 -5.89 -6.22
CA ASP A 17 1.76 -5.53 -7.45
C ASP A 17 3.01 -4.69 -7.16
N ALA A 18 2.90 -3.73 -6.25
CA ALA A 18 4.03 -2.90 -5.85
C ALA A 18 5.15 -3.75 -5.23
N LEU A 19 4.80 -4.70 -4.37
CA LEU A 19 5.77 -5.59 -3.76
C LEU A 19 6.46 -6.46 -4.81
N ARG A 20 5.70 -7.08 -5.70
CA ARG A 20 6.26 -7.91 -6.76
C ARG A 20 7.21 -7.11 -7.66
N THR A 21 6.80 -5.88 -8.01
CA THR A 21 7.60 -5.01 -8.86
C THR A 21 8.91 -4.62 -8.16
N ALA A 22 8.82 -4.25 -6.88
CA ALA A 22 10.00 -3.89 -6.09
C ALA A 22 10.96 -5.07 -5.92
N GLU A 23 10.43 -6.26 -5.65
CA GLU A 23 11.25 -7.47 -5.50
C GLU A 23 11.97 -7.85 -6.79
N ALA A 24 11.37 -7.59 -7.93
CA ALA A 24 11.95 -7.86 -9.24
C ALA A 24 12.90 -6.75 -9.72
N ASP A 25 12.94 -5.62 -9.03
CA ASP A 25 13.74 -4.45 -9.41
C ASP A 25 15.15 -4.56 -8.83
N PRO A 26 16.19 -4.80 -9.66
CA PRO A 26 17.55 -4.92 -9.16
C PRO A 26 18.10 -3.62 -8.57
N GLY A 27 17.51 -2.47 -8.90
CA GLY A 27 17.91 -1.18 -8.37
C GLY A 27 17.23 -0.80 -7.06
N ALA A 28 16.19 -1.53 -6.65
CA ALA A 28 15.48 -1.24 -5.41
C ALA A 28 16.30 -1.70 -4.20
N SER A 29 16.40 -0.83 -3.19
CA SER A 29 17.15 -1.18 -1.98
C SER A 29 16.39 -2.20 -1.14
N VAL A 30 17.12 -2.90 -0.27
CA VAL A 30 16.54 -3.83 0.70
C VAL A 30 15.55 -3.11 1.61
N VAL A 31 15.85 -1.86 1.98
CA VAL A 31 14.97 -1.05 2.82
C VAL A 31 13.65 -0.76 2.10
N LEU A 32 13.71 -0.39 0.82
CA LEU A 32 12.49 -0.13 0.05
C LEU A 32 11.62 -1.37 -0.03
N VAL A 33 12.21 -2.51 -0.37
CA VAL A 33 11.46 -3.78 -0.46
C VAL A 33 10.82 -4.12 0.88
N ALA A 34 11.54 -3.93 1.99
CA ALA A 34 11.02 -4.20 3.32
C ALA A 34 9.81 -3.30 3.66
N VAL A 35 9.89 -2.03 3.32
CA VAL A 35 8.80 -1.07 3.60
C VAL A 35 7.57 -1.40 2.74
N VAL A 36 7.77 -1.73 1.47
CA VAL A 36 6.67 -2.12 0.57
C VAL A 36 6.04 -3.44 1.05
N ARG A 37 6.86 -4.38 1.52
CA ARG A 37 6.36 -5.64 2.08
C ARG A 37 5.48 -5.38 3.30
N GLU A 38 5.86 -4.46 4.16
CA GLU A 38 5.06 -4.10 5.33
C GLU A 38 3.73 -3.46 4.91
N PHE A 39 3.75 -2.62 3.88
CA PHE A 39 2.54 -2.02 3.33
C PHE A 39 1.59 -3.14 2.83
N ASP A 40 2.11 -4.11 2.10
CA ASP A 40 1.32 -5.24 1.61
C ASP A 40 0.75 -6.10 2.74
N LYS A 41 1.54 -6.35 3.79
CA LYS A 41 1.06 -7.08 4.98
C LYS A 41 -0.07 -6.35 5.68
N LYS A 42 0.03 -5.03 5.80
CA LYS A 42 -1.02 -4.20 6.38
C LYS A 42 -2.29 -4.24 5.54
N ALA A 43 -2.16 -4.27 4.22
CA ALA A 43 -3.32 -4.40 3.33
C ALA A 43 -4.02 -5.74 3.51
N ASP A 44 -3.26 -6.84 3.62
CA ASP A 44 -3.81 -8.17 3.92
C ASP A 44 -4.58 -8.17 5.23
N LYS A 45 -3.96 -7.64 6.28
CA LYS A 45 -4.55 -7.59 7.61
C LYS A 45 -5.83 -6.75 7.62
N SER A 46 -5.81 -5.61 6.95
CA SER A 46 -6.97 -4.71 6.86
C SER A 46 -8.13 -5.39 6.17
N ASN A 47 -7.87 -6.10 5.07
CA ASN A 47 -8.90 -6.83 4.34
C ASN A 47 -9.51 -7.94 5.20
N ALA A 48 -8.68 -8.66 5.97
CA ALA A 48 -9.14 -9.76 6.83
C ALA A 48 -9.93 -9.28 8.05
N ASN A 49 -9.65 -8.07 8.55
CA ASN A 49 -10.16 -7.58 9.83
C ASN A 49 -11.23 -6.50 9.72
N SER A 50 -11.83 -6.29 8.55
CA SER A 50 -12.81 -5.23 8.33
C SER A 50 -14.25 -5.68 8.62
N ALA A 51 -14.46 -6.39 9.74
CA ALA A 51 -15.77 -6.93 10.10
C ALA A 51 -16.77 -5.87 10.57
N THR A 52 -16.29 -4.73 11.08
CA THR A 52 -17.14 -3.63 11.52
C THR A 52 -16.68 -2.33 10.86
N GLU A 53 -17.55 -1.34 10.83
CA GLU A 53 -17.21 -0.03 10.29
C GLU A 53 -16.06 0.62 11.06
N SER A 54 -16.09 0.54 12.38
CA SER A 54 -15.02 1.08 13.22
C SER A 54 -13.68 0.39 12.98
N ALA A 55 -13.68 -0.95 12.90
CA ALA A 55 -12.48 -1.71 12.62
C ALA A 55 -11.92 -1.41 11.23
N ALA A 56 -12.80 -1.25 10.25
CA ALA A 56 -12.41 -0.89 8.89
C ALA A 56 -11.74 0.49 8.84
N ARG A 57 -12.31 1.46 9.57
CA ARG A 57 -11.76 2.82 9.63
C ARG A 57 -10.38 2.83 10.27
N ASP A 58 -10.21 2.13 11.39
CA ASP A 58 -8.92 2.03 12.07
C ASP A 58 -7.87 1.36 11.18
N SER A 59 -8.27 0.32 10.46
CA SER A 59 -7.40 -0.38 9.52
C SER A 59 -6.97 0.53 8.37
N VAL A 60 -7.87 1.35 7.86
CA VAL A 60 -7.56 2.30 6.78
C VAL A 60 -6.53 3.33 7.26
N ILE A 61 -6.65 3.83 8.49
CA ILE A 61 -5.69 4.79 9.05
C ILE A 61 -4.30 4.15 9.16
N GLU A 62 -4.22 2.93 9.70
CA GLU A 62 -2.96 2.20 9.81
C GLU A 62 -2.34 1.93 8.44
N LEU A 63 -3.17 1.53 7.49
CA LEU A 63 -2.75 1.23 6.15
C LEU A 63 -2.23 2.48 5.43
N GLU A 64 -2.87 3.63 5.65
CA GLU A 64 -2.38 4.89 5.09
C GLU A 64 -1.00 5.25 5.62
N GLN A 65 -0.76 5.05 6.91
CA GLN A 65 0.55 5.31 7.50
C GLN A 65 1.63 4.44 6.86
N ALA A 66 1.32 3.17 6.62
CA ALA A 66 2.24 2.27 5.93
C ALA A 66 2.46 2.72 4.48
N GLY A 67 1.42 3.20 3.82
CA GLY A 67 1.50 3.75 2.47
C GLY A 67 2.35 5.01 2.39
N ASP A 68 2.22 5.90 3.38
CA ASP A 68 3.05 7.11 3.47
C ASP A 68 4.52 6.74 3.61
N SER A 69 4.83 5.72 4.42
CA SER A 69 6.20 5.23 4.59
C SER A 69 6.75 4.65 3.28
N ALA A 70 5.92 3.88 2.56
CA ALA A 70 6.34 3.30 1.27
C ALA A 70 6.59 4.38 0.22
N LYS A 71 5.73 5.39 0.17
CA LYS A 71 5.91 6.52 -0.76
C LYS A 71 7.21 7.26 -0.46
N ALA A 72 7.46 7.58 0.81
CA ALA A 72 8.68 8.26 1.23
C ALA A 72 9.92 7.43 0.89
N ALA A 73 9.86 6.11 1.11
CA ALA A 73 10.97 5.22 0.83
C ALA A 73 11.28 5.16 -0.68
N VAL A 74 10.26 5.09 -1.53
CA VAL A 74 10.49 5.03 -2.97
C VAL A 74 10.99 6.37 -3.52
N GLU A 75 10.55 7.48 -2.95
CA GLU A 75 11.04 8.81 -3.34
C GLU A 75 12.52 8.99 -2.96
N ALA A 76 12.93 8.41 -1.84
CA ALA A 76 14.31 8.50 -1.37
C ALA A 76 15.24 7.47 -2.05
N ASP A 77 14.70 6.47 -2.73
CA ASP A 77 15.49 5.40 -3.33
C ASP A 77 15.90 5.79 -4.75
N MET A 78 17.15 6.23 -4.90
CA MET A 78 17.69 6.70 -6.18
C MET A 78 17.83 5.56 -7.19
N GLY A 79 17.92 4.32 -6.74
CA GLY A 79 18.09 3.15 -7.60
C GLY A 79 16.81 2.53 -8.09
N ALA A 80 15.66 2.90 -7.52
CA ALA A 80 14.38 2.32 -7.89
C ALA A 80 13.99 2.70 -9.33
N SER A 81 13.49 1.71 -10.07
CA SER A 81 13.03 1.94 -11.45
C SER A 81 11.74 2.76 -11.46
N GLU A 82 11.41 3.33 -12.62
CA GLU A 82 10.16 4.07 -12.81
C GLU A 82 8.95 3.16 -12.57
N ALA A 83 9.04 1.88 -12.97
CA ALA A 83 7.96 0.92 -12.74
C ALA A 83 7.69 0.72 -11.25
N THR A 84 8.75 0.63 -10.43
CA THR A 84 8.63 0.49 -8.98
C THR A 84 8.04 1.76 -8.38
N ARG A 85 8.52 2.94 -8.79
CA ARG A 85 7.99 4.22 -8.31
C ARG A 85 6.52 4.36 -8.60
N GLN A 86 6.11 4.04 -9.83
CA GLN A 86 4.72 4.14 -10.25
C GLN A 86 3.83 3.17 -9.49
N ALA A 87 4.27 1.92 -9.33
CA ALA A 87 3.48 0.91 -8.61
C ALA A 87 3.25 1.30 -7.16
N VAL A 88 4.27 1.81 -6.47
CA VAL A 88 4.15 2.26 -5.08
C VAL A 88 3.25 3.49 -4.99
N GLN A 89 3.40 4.44 -5.89
CA GLN A 89 2.56 5.64 -5.90
C GLN A 89 1.10 5.31 -6.18
N ASP A 90 0.83 4.37 -7.08
CA ASP A 90 -0.54 3.93 -7.38
C ASP A 90 -1.19 3.29 -6.15
N ALA A 91 -0.45 2.46 -5.43
CA ALA A 91 -0.95 1.84 -4.20
C ALA A 91 -1.21 2.89 -3.12
N HIS A 92 -0.32 3.85 -2.97
CA HIS A 92 -0.47 4.96 -2.02
C HIS A 92 -1.70 5.80 -2.37
N LEU A 93 -1.89 6.12 -3.64
CA LEU A 93 -3.05 6.89 -4.09
C LEU A 93 -4.35 6.15 -3.78
N ALA A 94 -4.39 4.84 -4.01
CA ALA A 94 -5.58 4.03 -3.74
C ALA A 94 -6.01 4.11 -2.27
N ILE A 95 -5.05 4.04 -1.34
CA ILE A 95 -5.39 4.13 0.09
C ILE A 95 -5.77 5.56 0.49
N CYS A 96 -5.16 6.58 -0.11
CA CYS A 96 -5.52 7.97 0.15
C CYS A 96 -6.96 8.26 -0.29
N ILE A 97 -7.36 7.75 -1.44
CA ILE A 97 -8.73 7.89 -1.94
C ILE A 97 -9.71 7.20 -0.98
N LEU A 98 -9.39 5.96 -0.59
CA LEU A 98 -10.24 5.22 0.33
C LEU A 98 -10.41 5.97 1.66
N LYS A 99 -9.34 6.55 2.18
CA LYS A 99 -9.40 7.31 3.45
C LYS A 99 -10.39 8.46 3.38
N THR A 100 -10.49 9.14 2.24
CA THR A 100 -11.42 10.24 2.09
C THR A 100 -12.89 9.79 2.04
N GLU A 101 -13.13 8.50 1.78
CA GLU A 101 -14.45 7.93 1.62
C GLU A 101 -14.99 7.24 2.89
N VAL A 102 -14.16 7.09 3.93
CA VAL A 102 -14.58 6.39 5.16
C VAL A 102 -14.64 7.26 6.41
#